data_69a61606991e50e0e1e173c417fce4d8
#
_entry.id   69a61606991e50e0e1e173c417fce4d8
#
_cell.length_a   1.000
_cell.length_b   1.000
_cell.length_c   1.000
_cell.angle_alpha   90.00
_cell.angle_beta   90.00
_cell.angle_gamma   90.00
#
_symmetry.space_group_name_H-M   'P 1'
#
loop_
_entity.id
_entity.type
_entity.pdbx_description
1 polymer ?
#
loop_
_entity_poly.entity_id
_entity_poly.type
_entity_poly.pdbx_seq_one_letter_code
_entity_poly.pdbx_strand_id
1 'polypeptide(L)'
;MSDVALSTSLLALVAVLGLWIGNWRIYGVGLGIGGVLFGGIAVGHFVGYFGAKLDMHTLHFIQEFGLILFVYTIGIQVGPGFFASLRTSGLKLNMFAALLVLLGFVVAFLIHKIFGVPLPVILGTYSGAVTNTPSLGAGQQILSELGAQSSEMGVMG
;
A
#
# COMPACT_ATOMS: atom_id res chain seq x y z
N MET A 1 -14.04 -20.10 17.73
CA MET A 1 -13.98 -19.69 16.32
C MET A 1 -12.64 -20.19 15.78
N SER A 2 -12.59 -20.63 14.53
CA SER A 2 -11.31 -20.95 13.91
C SER A 2 -10.49 -19.67 13.75
N ASP A 3 -9.16 -19.75 13.83
CA ASP A 3 -8.26 -18.58 13.70
C ASP A 3 -8.47 -17.87 12.34
N VAL A 4 -8.82 -18.62 11.31
CA VAL A 4 -9.21 -18.12 9.98
C VAL A 4 -10.48 -17.25 10.05
N ALA A 5 -11.53 -17.74 10.73
CA ALA A 5 -12.77 -16.99 10.87
C ALA A 5 -12.58 -15.71 11.69
N LEU A 6 -11.75 -15.77 12.73
CA LEU A 6 -11.41 -14.61 13.54
C LEU A 6 -10.64 -13.57 12.73
N SER A 7 -9.62 -13.98 11.97
CA SER A 7 -8.83 -13.09 11.12
C SER A 7 -9.68 -12.41 10.05
N THR A 8 -10.55 -13.18 9.39
CA THR A 8 -11.46 -12.64 8.35
C THR A 8 -12.50 -11.68 8.93
N SER A 9 -13.07 -12.02 10.09
CA SER A 9 -14.06 -11.18 10.77
C SER A 9 -13.45 -9.85 11.24
N LEU A 10 -12.23 -9.89 11.76
CA LEU A 10 -11.48 -8.68 12.15
C LEU A 10 -11.19 -7.79 10.97
N LEU A 11 -10.73 -8.35 9.84
CA LEU A 11 -10.50 -7.58 8.62
C LEU A 11 -11.79 -6.93 8.09
N ALA A 12 -12.89 -7.66 8.09
CA ALA A 12 -14.21 -7.12 7.71
C ALA A 12 -14.62 -5.97 8.65
N LEU A 13 -14.44 -6.14 9.94
CA LEU A 13 -14.73 -5.10 10.94
C LEU A 13 -13.85 -3.87 10.73
N VAL A 14 -12.56 -4.03 10.49
CA VAL A 14 -11.62 -2.94 10.18
C VAL A 14 -12.06 -2.20 8.92
N ALA A 15 -12.46 -2.92 7.87
CA ALA A 15 -12.93 -2.31 6.64
C ALA A 15 -14.19 -1.45 6.87
N VAL A 16 -15.19 -2.00 7.58
CA VAL A 16 -16.45 -1.29 7.88
C VAL A 16 -16.19 -0.06 8.77
N LEU A 17 -15.48 -0.23 9.88
CA LEU A 17 -15.17 0.87 10.80
C LEU A 17 -14.27 1.91 10.14
N GLY A 18 -13.27 1.48 9.40
CA GLY A 18 -12.35 2.36 8.70
C GLY A 18 -13.05 3.21 7.63
N LEU A 19 -13.94 2.61 6.83
CA LEU A 19 -14.75 3.34 5.86
C LEU A 19 -15.74 4.29 6.55
N TRP A 20 -16.32 3.87 7.66
CA TRP A 20 -17.22 4.72 8.43
C TRP A 20 -16.49 5.95 8.97
N ILE A 21 -15.32 5.78 9.59
CA ILE A 21 -14.46 6.87 10.06
C ILE A 21 -13.96 7.71 8.87
N GLY A 22 -13.58 7.07 7.77
CA GLY A 22 -13.08 7.72 6.56
C GLY A 22 -14.11 8.64 5.91
N ASN A 23 -15.40 8.34 6.07
CA ASN A 23 -16.50 9.19 5.56
C ASN A 23 -16.80 10.42 6.43
N TRP A 24 -16.26 10.49 7.63
CA TRP A 24 -16.40 11.70 8.45
C TRP A 24 -15.62 12.84 7.84
N ARG A 25 -16.33 13.91 7.52
CA ARG A 25 -15.74 15.13 6.96
C ARG A 25 -15.57 16.14 8.08
N ILE A 26 -14.31 16.45 8.39
CA ILE A 26 -13.96 17.51 9.34
C ILE A 26 -13.47 18.71 8.51
N TYR A 27 -14.15 19.85 8.61
CA TYR A 27 -13.87 21.04 7.80
C TYR A 27 -13.86 20.81 6.27
N GLY A 28 -14.69 19.88 5.79
CA GLY A 28 -14.77 19.56 4.36
C GLY A 28 -13.73 18.54 3.86
N VAL A 29 -12.79 18.13 4.71
CA VAL A 29 -11.77 17.13 4.40
C VAL A 29 -12.15 15.80 5.06
N GLY A 30 -12.23 14.72 4.28
CA GLY A 30 -12.47 13.37 4.77
C GLY A 30 -11.24 12.50 4.52
N LEU A 31 -10.99 11.53 5.41
CA LEU A 31 -9.89 10.58 5.27
C LEU A 31 -10.13 9.57 4.12
N GLY A 32 -11.39 9.39 3.68
CA GLY A 32 -11.74 8.44 2.63
C GLY A 32 -11.26 7.02 2.95
N ILE A 33 -10.65 6.36 1.97
CA ILE A 33 -10.07 5.02 2.12
C ILE A 33 -8.93 4.99 3.15
N GLY A 34 -8.24 6.11 3.39
CA GLY A 34 -7.24 6.23 4.44
C GLY A 34 -7.77 5.91 5.85
N GLY A 35 -9.08 6.06 6.09
CA GLY A 35 -9.72 5.63 7.32
C GLY A 35 -9.55 4.13 7.60
N VAL A 36 -9.52 3.29 6.57
CA VAL A 36 -9.30 1.84 6.70
C VAL A 36 -7.87 1.55 7.17
N LEU A 37 -6.88 2.29 6.66
CA LEU A 37 -5.50 2.16 7.08
C LEU A 37 -5.34 2.48 8.57
N PHE A 38 -5.84 3.63 9.01
CA PHE A 38 -5.78 4.03 10.42
C PHE A 38 -6.60 3.10 11.33
N GLY A 39 -7.77 2.67 10.87
CA GLY A 39 -8.58 1.66 11.56
C GLY A 39 -7.83 0.33 11.71
N GLY A 40 -7.13 -0.11 10.67
CA GLY A 40 -6.30 -1.32 10.68
C GLY A 40 -5.15 -1.24 11.67
N ILE A 41 -4.44 -0.11 11.71
CA ILE A 41 -3.36 0.12 12.68
C ILE A 41 -3.90 0.09 14.11
N ALA A 42 -5.00 0.78 14.39
CA ALA A 42 -5.60 0.82 15.71
C ALA A 42 -6.06 -0.57 16.16
N VAL A 43 -6.84 -1.28 15.33
CA VAL A 43 -7.33 -2.63 15.64
C VAL A 43 -6.17 -3.60 15.77
N GLY A 44 -5.16 -3.54 14.88
CA GLY A 44 -3.97 -4.38 14.95
C GLY A 44 -3.20 -4.19 16.27
N HIS A 45 -3.09 -2.96 16.74
CA HIS A 45 -2.47 -2.66 18.04
C HIS A 45 -3.26 -3.30 19.19
N PHE A 46 -4.59 -3.14 19.22
CA PHE A 46 -5.44 -3.76 20.24
C PHE A 46 -5.39 -5.29 20.20
N VAL A 47 -5.47 -5.88 19.01
CA VAL A 47 -5.37 -7.33 18.83
C VAL A 47 -4.04 -7.87 19.34
N GLY A 48 -2.94 -7.17 19.04
CA GLY A 48 -1.61 -7.50 19.58
C GLY A 48 -1.54 -7.38 21.11
N TYR A 49 -2.15 -6.35 21.68
CA TYR A 49 -2.19 -6.15 23.14
C TYR A 49 -2.98 -7.25 23.86
N PHE A 50 -4.10 -7.71 23.30
CA PHE A 50 -4.91 -8.80 23.86
C PHE A 50 -4.35 -10.20 23.55
N GLY A 51 -3.26 -10.30 22.80
CA GLY A 51 -2.62 -11.57 22.46
C GLY A 51 -3.46 -12.49 21.60
N ALA A 52 -4.39 -11.96 20.81
CA ALA A 52 -5.21 -12.74 19.91
C ALA A 52 -4.34 -13.32 18.78
N LYS A 53 -4.46 -14.65 18.58
CA LYS A 53 -3.73 -15.34 17.51
C LYS A 53 -4.47 -15.14 16.19
N LEU A 54 -3.83 -14.42 15.28
CA LEU A 54 -4.30 -14.27 13.92
C LEU A 54 -3.65 -15.33 13.02
N ASP A 55 -4.42 -15.85 12.08
CA ASP A 55 -3.88 -16.73 11.06
C ASP A 55 -3.13 -15.93 9.99
N MET A 56 -1.80 -15.95 10.08
CA MET A 56 -0.93 -15.22 9.16
C MET A 56 -1.07 -15.69 7.70
N HIS A 57 -1.37 -16.97 7.48
CA HIS A 57 -1.63 -17.50 6.14
C HIS A 57 -2.85 -16.84 5.49
N THR A 58 -3.93 -16.74 6.24
CA THR A 58 -5.15 -16.05 5.77
C THR A 58 -4.91 -14.58 5.53
N LEU A 59 -4.17 -13.90 6.41
CA LEU A 59 -3.84 -12.48 6.24
C LEU A 59 -3.00 -12.23 4.99
N HIS A 60 -1.96 -13.02 4.75
CA HIS A 60 -1.14 -12.94 3.54
C HIS A 60 -1.98 -13.21 2.27
N PHE A 61 -2.79 -14.25 2.29
CA PHE A 61 -3.67 -14.54 1.15
C PHE A 61 -4.61 -13.36 0.83
N ILE A 62 -5.25 -12.78 1.85
CA ILE A 62 -6.16 -11.65 1.65
C ILE A 62 -5.40 -10.40 1.18
N GLN A 63 -4.17 -10.17 1.67
CA GLN A 63 -3.30 -9.09 1.21
C GLN A 63 -2.95 -9.23 -0.26
N GLU A 64 -2.46 -10.39 -0.69
CA GLU A 64 -2.12 -10.66 -2.09
C GLU A 64 -3.33 -10.59 -3.01
N PHE A 65 -4.43 -11.22 -2.60
CA PHE A 65 -5.68 -11.17 -3.36
C PHE A 65 -6.23 -9.75 -3.49
N GLY A 66 -6.19 -8.98 -2.40
CA GLY A 66 -6.58 -7.58 -2.39
C GLY A 66 -5.72 -6.73 -3.32
N LEU A 67 -4.40 -6.97 -3.35
CA LEU A 67 -3.49 -6.29 -4.27
C LEU A 67 -3.80 -6.62 -5.74
N ILE A 68 -4.06 -7.89 -6.05
CA ILE A 68 -4.46 -8.33 -7.40
C ILE A 68 -5.76 -7.63 -7.82
N LEU A 69 -6.78 -7.64 -6.97
CA LEU A 69 -8.06 -6.97 -7.26
C LEU A 69 -7.89 -5.47 -7.44
N PHE A 70 -7.03 -4.83 -6.65
CA PHE A 70 -6.73 -3.41 -6.76
C PHE A 70 -6.11 -3.07 -8.11
N VAL A 71 -5.06 -3.80 -8.51
CA VAL A 71 -4.40 -3.60 -9.82
C VAL A 71 -5.33 -3.89 -10.98
N TYR A 72 -6.13 -4.95 -10.88
CA TYR A 72 -7.13 -5.32 -11.88
C TYR A 72 -8.19 -4.21 -12.06
N THR A 73 -8.71 -3.69 -10.96
CA THR A 73 -9.71 -2.61 -10.98
C THR A 73 -9.16 -1.34 -11.60
N ILE A 74 -7.92 -0.95 -11.26
CA ILE A 74 -7.25 0.18 -11.90
C ILE A 74 -7.07 -0.08 -13.39
N GLY A 75 -6.66 -1.29 -13.78
CA GLY A 75 -6.49 -1.66 -15.19
C GLY A 75 -7.77 -1.50 -16.00
N ILE A 76 -8.91 -1.96 -15.49
CA ILE A 76 -10.22 -1.78 -16.13
C ILE A 76 -10.61 -0.30 -16.20
N GLN A 77 -10.38 0.46 -15.14
CA GLN A 77 -10.80 1.85 -15.05
C GLN A 77 -9.98 2.76 -15.97
N VAL A 78 -8.69 2.54 -16.07
CA VAL A 78 -7.76 3.38 -16.82
C VAL A 78 -7.56 2.89 -18.26
N GLY A 79 -7.61 1.55 -18.48
CA GLY A 79 -7.29 0.91 -19.74
C GLY A 79 -7.99 1.48 -20.98
N PRO A 80 -9.32 1.61 -21.00
CA PRO A 80 -10.04 2.12 -22.16
C PRO A 80 -9.65 3.55 -22.58
N GLY A 81 -9.36 4.41 -21.62
CA GLY A 81 -8.95 5.81 -21.85
C GLY A 81 -7.47 5.98 -22.18
N PHE A 82 -6.63 5.02 -21.83
CA PHE A 82 -5.18 5.14 -21.92
C PHE A 82 -4.69 5.36 -23.36
N PHE A 83 -5.11 4.50 -24.28
CA PHE A 83 -4.71 4.61 -25.69
C PHE A 83 -5.30 5.85 -26.39
N ALA A 84 -6.51 6.26 -26.04
CA ALA A 84 -7.11 7.48 -26.55
C ALA A 84 -6.36 8.73 -26.05
N SER A 85 -6.00 8.76 -24.77
CA SER A 85 -5.22 9.84 -24.17
C SER A 85 -3.81 9.98 -24.77
N LEU A 86 -3.14 8.87 -25.06
CA LEU A 86 -1.81 8.88 -25.69
C LEU A 86 -1.81 9.58 -27.05
N ARG A 87 -2.89 9.46 -27.84
CA ARG A 87 -2.97 10.02 -29.18
C ARG A 87 -3.23 11.52 -29.22
N THR A 88 -3.86 12.09 -28.19
CA THR A 88 -4.28 13.51 -28.22
C THR A 88 -3.31 14.44 -27.49
N SER A 89 -3.18 14.31 -26.19
CA SER A 89 -2.34 15.21 -25.38
C SER A 89 -1.46 14.45 -24.39
N GLY A 90 -1.64 13.12 -24.32
CA GLY A 90 -1.07 12.28 -23.28
C GLY A 90 0.42 12.11 -23.37
N LEU A 91 1.05 12.26 -24.54
CA LEU A 91 2.48 12.03 -24.68
C LEU A 91 3.30 13.00 -23.82
N LYS A 92 2.95 14.29 -23.83
CA LYS A 92 3.64 15.30 -23.00
C LYS A 92 3.41 15.06 -21.52
N LEU A 93 2.18 14.78 -21.11
CA LEU A 93 1.83 14.51 -19.71
C LEU A 93 2.48 13.23 -19.22
N ASN A 94 2.48 12.18 -20.03
CA ASN A 94 3.16 10.93 -19.70
C ASN A 94 4.68 11.08 -19.61
N MET A 95 5.28 11.90 -20.45
CA MET A 95 6.70 12.22 -20.38
C MET A 95 7.04 12.97 -19.08
N PHE A 96 6.23 13.94 -18.67
CA PHE A 96 6.40 14.61 -17.38
C PHE A 96 6.19 13.66 -16.20
N ALA A 97 5.19 12.79 -16.26
CA ALA A 97 4.95 11.77 -15.24
C ALA A 97 6.15 10.81 -15.12
N ALA A 98 6.65 10.31 -16.26
CA ALA A 98 7.84 9.46 -16.28
C ALA A 98 9.07 10.18 -15.72
N LEU A 99 9.26 11.45 -16.08
CA LEU A 99 10.36 12.27 -15.56
C LEU A 99 10.26 12.43 -14.05
N LEU A 100 9.06 12.72 -13.51
CA LEU A 100 8.84 12.84 -12.06
C LEU A 100 9.13 11.54 -11.33
N VAL A 101 8.69 10.40 -11.86
CA VAL A 101 8.97 9.08 -11.27
C VAL A 101 10.47 8.78 -11.27
N LEU A 102 11.15 9.04 -12.39
CA LEU A 102 12.61 8.86 -12.50
C LEU A 102 13.37 9.78 -11.55
N LEU A 103 12.96 11.04 -11.47
CA LEU A 103 13.58 12.01 -10.55
C LEU A 103 13.41 11.58 -9.09
N GLY A 104 12.20 11.13 -8.73
CA GLY A 104 11.90 10.60 -7.40
C GLY A 104 12.76 9.39 -7.08
N PHE A 105 12.93 8.46 -8.02
CA PHE A 105 13.81 7.31 -7.88
C PHE A 105 15.28 7.73 -7.66
N VAL A 106 15.77 8.68 -8.46
CA VAL A 106 17.15 9.20 -8.32
C VAL A 106 17.35 9.83 -6.95
N VAL A 107 16.40 10.64 -6.47
CA VAL A 107 16.45 11.25 -5.13
C VAL A 107 16.46 10.17 -4.05
N ALA A 108 15.57 9.18 -4.13
CA ALA A 108 15.52 8.07 -3.19
C ALA A 108 16.85 7.29 -3.16
N PHE A 109 17.42 7.01 -4.33
CA PHE A 109 18.72 6.34 -4.46
C PHE A 109 19.86 7.17 -3.87
N LEU A 110 19.87 8.48 -4.08
CA LEU A 110 20.86 9.38 -3.50
C LEU A 110 20.76 9.42 -1.98
N ILE A 111 19.53 9.45 -1.43
CA ILE A 111 19.31 9.39 0.02
C ILE A 111 19.87 8.08 0.58
N HIS A 112 19.59 6.95 -0.07
CA HIS A 112 20.16 5.66 0.30
C HIS A 112 21.69 5.70 0.35
N LYS A 113 22.32 6.24 -0.70
CA LYS A 113 23.80 6.27 -0.84
C LYS A 113 24.48 7.25 0.12
N ILE A 114 23.89 8.45 0.30
CA ILE A 114 24.51 9.52 1.10
C ILE A 114 24.28 9.31 2.58
N PHE A 115 23.05 8.94 2.97
CA PHE A 115 22.67 8.81 4.38
C PHE A 115 22.71 7.38 4.89
N GLY A 116 23.00 6.37 4.05
CA GLY A 116 23.07 4.97 4.45
C GLY A 116 21.73 4.38 4.90
N VAL A 117 20.61 4.97 4.48
CA VAL A 117 19.27 4.50 4.86
C VAL A 117 19.04 3.11 4.26
N PRO A 118 18.55 2.11 5.03
CA PRO A 118 18.30 0.77 4.50
C PRO A 118 17.35 0.76 3.30
N LEU A 119 17.60 -0.15 2.36
CA LEU A 119 16.82 -0.25 1.12
C LEU A 119 15.30 -0.44 1.37
N PRO A 120 14.86 -1.29 2.33
CA PRO A 120 13.44 -1.44 2.64
C PRO A 120 12.77 -0.13 3.05
N VAL A 121 13.45 0.66 3.89
CA VAL A 121 12.94 1.98 4.35
C VAL A 121 12.79 2.95 3.19
N ILE A 122 13.77 2.99 2.29
CA ILE A 122 13.72 3.86 1.10
C ILE A 122 12.59 3.44 0.15
N LEU A 123 12.41 2.15 -0.08
CA LEU A 123 11.33 1.64 -0.93
C LEU A 123 9.96 1.97 -0.34
N GLY A 124 9.77 1.77 0.97
CA GLY A 124 8.54 2.14 1.65
C GLY A 124 8.27 3.64 1.60
N THR A 125 9.26 4.45 1.94
CA THR A 125 9.16 5.93 1.91
C THR A 125 8.86 6.45 0.50
N TYR A 126 9.54 5.93 -0.51
CA TYR A 126 9.32 6.32 -1.91
C TYR A 126 7.92 5.92 -2.39
N SER A 127 7.51 4.68 -2.14
CA SER A 127 6.17 4.19 -2.52
C SER A 127 5.07 4.97 -1.82
N GLY A 128 5.26 5.34 -0.55
CA GLY A 128 4.36 6.20 0.20
C GLY A 128 4.30 7.63 -0.34
N ALA A 129 5.45 8.24 -0.65
CA ALA A 129 5.54 9.60 -1.18
C ALA A 129 4.82 9.77 -2.53
N VAL A 130 4.89 8.75 -3.40
CA VAL A 130 4.20 8.76 -4.69
C VAL A 130 2.82 8.07 -4.64
N THR A 131 2.36 7.66 -3.45
CA THR A 131 1.09 6.96 -3.23
C THR A 131 0.91 5.74 -4.16
N ASN A 132 1.97 4.96 -4.33
CA ASN A 132 2.01 3.82 -5.25
C ASN A 132 1.98 2.50 -4.47
N THR A 133 0.79 2.05 -4.09
CA THR A 133 0.58 0.77 -3.39
C THR A 133 1.07 -0.46 -4.16
N PRO A 134 0.89 -0.58 -5.49
CA PRO A 134 1.47 -1.67 -6.26
C PRO A 134 3.01 -1.74 -6.18
N SER A 135 3.67 -0.59 -6.19
CA SER A 135 5.13 -0.51 -6.03
C SER A 135 5.58 -1.00 -4.66
N LEU A 136 4.82 -0.66 -3.61
CA LEU A 136 5.09 -1.15 -2.25
C LEU A 136 4.97 -2.67 -2.18
N GLY A 137 3.87 -3.24 -2.70
CA GLY A 137 3.65 -4.68 -2.73
C GLY A 137 4.74 -5.45 -3.50
N ALA A 138 5.10 -4.96 -4.70
CA ALA A 138 6.19 -5.55 -5.49
C ALA A 138 7.54 -5.46 -4.77
N GLY A 139 7.82 -4.32 -4.10
CA GLY A 139 9.03 -4.14 -3.31
C GLY A 139 9.13 -5.11 -2.14
N GLN A 140 8.03 -5.31 -1.41
CA GLN A 140 7.95 -6.28 -0.31
C GLN A 140 8.21 -7.71 -0.80
N GLN A 141 7.62 -8.09 -1.94
CA GLN A 141 7.83 -9.41 -2.51
C GLN A 141 9.29 -9.64 -2.89
N ILE A 142 9.92 -8.71 -3.61
CA ILE A 142 11.33 -8.80 -4.00
C ILE A 142 12.24 -8.90 -2.76
N LEU A 143 11.98 -8.10 -1.74
CA LEU A 143 12.76 -8.15 -0.50
C LEU A 143 12.61 -9.49 0.23
N SER A 144 11.41 -10.09 0.23
CA SER A 144 11.19 -11.41 0.81
C SER A 144 11.95 -12.50 0.06
N GLU A 145 11.98 -12.42 -1.27
CA GLU A 145 12.75 -13.34 -2.13
C GLU A 145 14.26 -13.19 -1.94
N LEU A 146 14.75 -11.97 -1.68
CA LEU A 146 16.16 -11.70 -1.39
C LEU A 146 16.57 -12.08 0.05
N GLY A 147 15.65 -12.60 0.86
CA GLY A 147 15.92 -13.02 2.23
C GLY A 147 16.14 -11.86 3.20
N ALA A 148 15.58 -10.69 2.92
CA ALA A 148 15.59 -9.57 3.86
C ALA A 148 14.88 -9.97 5.16
N GLN A 149 15.43 -9.56 6.31
CA GLN A 149 14.87 -9.92 7.61
C GLN A 149 13.47 -9.33 7.77
N SER A 150 12.57 -10.08 8.35
CA SER A 150 11.18 -9.68 8.58
C SER A 150 11.03 -8.36 9.37
N SER A 151 12.01 -8.02 10.22
CA SER A 151 12.09 -6.75 10.93
C SER A 151 12.29 -5.54 10.00
N GLU A 152 12.99 -5.72 8.90
CA GLU A 152 13.21 -4.65 7.91
C GLU A 152 11.98 -4.46 7.00
N MET A 153 11.23 -5.53 6.72
CA MET A 153 9.98 -5.46 5.97
C MET A 153 8.87 -4.73 6.75
N GLY A 154 8.83 -4.88 8.07
CA GLY A 154 7.90 -4.16 8.94
C GLY A 154 8.07 -2.64 8.93
N VAL A 155 9.25 -2.15 8.57
CA VAL A 155 9.54 -0.70 8.48
C VAL A 155 9.04 -0.09 7.16
N MET A 156 8.69 -0.92 6.16
CA MET A 156 8.14 -0.46 4.87
C MET A 156 6.65 -0.12 4.93
N GLY A 157 5.91 -0.72 5.83
CA GLY A 157 4.46 -0.55 6.00
C GLY A 157 4.14 0.34 7.15
#